data_87bafcf212032c93bab007edb134171b
#
_entry.id   87bafcf212032c93bab007edb134171b
#
_cell.length_a   1.000
_cell.length_b   1.000
_cell.length_c   1.000
_cell.angle_alpha   90.00
_cell.angle_beta   90.00
_cell.angle_gamma   90.00
#
_symmetry.space_group_name_H-M   'P 1'
#
loop_
_entity.id
_entity.type
_entity.pdbx_description
1 polymer ?
#
loop_
_entity_poly.entity_id
_entity_poly.type
_entity_poly.pdbx_seq_one_letter_code
_entity_poly.pdbx_strand_id
1 'polypeptide(L)'
;MRRIALLALLLAFAAAVYGQENILEKGLEGRSAADVISRRYVTPLRLVALPGELTAGVENPEALLRNFDGQLTTGTPDVCRLSTRDGRSASVLLDFGKELCGGIALSAAIRADQRALKVRIRLGESVSEAMSDVGGDAPMASATNEHSLRDFTLGVPWLGNVEAGNSGFRFVRIDLVEPDAELNLKAVRAILRYRDVPYLGSFRCDDGRLNRIWETGAYTVHLNMQEYLWDGVKRDRLVWLGDMHPEVMTVQSVFGGNEVVRRSLDHVRDNTPLPGWMNWIAAYSMWWVIIHRDLYMYEGDLNYLGEQQEYMRALLRVLASQMDGDRENLQGGQRLLDWPTSQMPDVIHAGYQALMVMAMEAGAEIGGWLGDRQMQSECHGALRRLRRHVPDHLRNKQAAAMLVLAGLAGPGKVCRTVIARGGAEGFSTFYGYYMLEALAEGGLYDEALQIISDYWGAMLDLGATTFWEDLNYAHAAGAA
;
A
#
# COMPACT_ATOMS: atom_id res chain seq x y z
N MET A 1 -19.77 43.95 -54.84
CA MET A 1 -20.15 42.54 -54.70
C MET A 1 -18.96 41.60 -54.51
N ARG A 2 -17.85 41.67 -55.26
CA ARG A 2 -16.67 40.73 -55.06
C ARG A 2 -15.98 40.84 -53.72
N ARG A 3 -15.89 42.00 -53.06
CA ARG A 3 -15.28 42.20 -51.78
C ARG A 3 -16.11 41.65 -50.61
N ILE A 4 -17.41 41.59 -50.69
CA ILE A 4 -18.32 41.05 -49.69
C ILE A 4 -18.32 39.54 -49.78
N ALA A 5 -18.20 38.92 -50.95
CA ALA A 5 -18.08 37.50 -51.13
C ALA A 5 -16.75 36.96 -50.57
N LEU A 6 -15.64 37.71 -50.70
CA LEU A 6 -14.34 37.33 -50.16
C LEU A 6 -14.32 37.39 -48.62
N LEU A 7 -14.97 38.40 -48.03
CA LEU A 7 -15.11 38.53 -46.58
C LEU A 7 -15.99 37.43 -46.01
N ALA A 8 -17.07 37.05 -46.68
CA ALA A 8 -17.94 35.96 -46.30
C ALA A 8 -17.24 34.59 -46.40
N LEU A 9 -16.38 34.39 -47.43
CA LEU A 9 -15.56 33.18 -47.54
C LEU A 9 -14.47 33.11 -46.45
N LEU A 10 -13.84 34.23 -46.12
CA LEU A 10 -12.85 34.29 -45.03
C LEU A 10 -13.48 34.07 -43.64
N LEU A 11 -14.68 34.59 -43.41
CA LEU A 11 -15.45 34.35 -42.20
C LEU A 11 -15.97 32.92 -42.12
N ALA A 12 -16.37 32.30 -43.24
CA ALA A 12 -16.73 30.88 -43.28
C ALA A 12 -15.52 29.96 -43.08
N PHE A 13 -14.35 30.34 -43.59
CA PHE A 13 -13.09 29.60 -43.33
C PHE A 13 -12.63 29.77 -41.88
N ALA A 14 -12.74 30.95 -41.30
CA ALA A 14 -12.45 31.18 -39.88
C ALA A 14 -13.44 30.42 -38.99
N ALA A 15 -14.74 30.40 -39.33
CA ALA A 15 -15.72 29.58 -38.59
C ALA A 15 -15.49 28.06 -38.73
N ALA A 16 -14.99 27.60 -39.87
CA ALA A 16 -14.62 26.20 -40.08
C ALA A 16 -13.32 25.81 -39.33
N VAL A 17 -12.41 26.77 -39.11
CA VAL A 17 -11.19 26.55 -38.31
C VAL A 17 -11.48 26.63 -36.81
N TYR A 18 -12.49 27.42 -36.39
CA TYR A 18 -12.93 27.48 -34.98
C TYR A 18 -13.85 26.32 -34.58
N GLY A 19 -14.24 25.46 -35.51
CA GLY A 19 -15.16 24.34 -35.24
C GLY A 19 -14.48 22.97 -35.22
N GLN A 20 -13.16 22.87 -35.31
CA GLN A 20 -12.48 21.62 -34.95
C GLN A 20 -12.42 21.55 -33.44
N GLU A 21 -13.41 20.87 -32.89
CA GLU A 21 -13.40 20.46 -31.48
C GLU A 21 -12.07 19.78 -31.17
N ASN A 22 -11.41 20.24 -30.10
CA ASN A 22 -10.18 19.63 -29.64
C ASN A 22 -10.44 18.16 -29.32
N ILE A 23 -9.87 17.25 -30.09
CA ILE A 23 -10.06 15.82 -29.94
C ILE A 23 -9.66 15.33 -28.54
N LEU A 24 -8.78 16.07 -27.86
CA LEU A 24 -8.40 15.77 -26.48
C LEU A 24 -9.49 16.15 -25.47
N GLU A 25 -10.34 17.13 -25.80
CA GLU A 25 -11.44 17.53 -24.93
C GLU A 25 -12.70 16.67 -25.15
N LYS A 26 -13.08 16.41 -26.39
CA LYS A 26 -14.31 15.64 -26.70
C LYS A 26 -14.11 14.16 -26.95
N GLY A 27 -12.97 13.75 -27.50
CA GLY A 27 -12.67 12.31 -27.73
C GLY A 27 -12.43 11.53 -26.48
N LEU A 28 -12.19 12.20 -25.35
CA LEU A 28 -11.88 11.63 -24.05
C LEU A 28 -12.97 11.85 -22.99
N GLU A 29 -14.04 12.58 -23.31
CA GLU A 29 -15.18 12.75 -22.41
C GLU A 29 -15.72 11.39 -21.95
N GLY A 30 -15.76 11.18 -20.64
CA GLY A 30 -16.25 9.95 -20.01
C GLY A 30 -15.31 8.75 -20.06
N ARG A 31 -14.10 8.88 -20.64
CA ARG A 31 -13.12 7.79 -20.69
C ARG A 31 -12.05 7.84 -19.62
N SER A 32 -11.82 9.00 -19.05
CA SER A 32 -10.88 9.22 -17.98
C SER A 32 -11.49 10.08 -16.90
N ALA A 33 -12.63 9.70 -16.38
CA ALA A 33 -13.04 10.27 -15.11
C ALA A 33 -11.89 10.02 -14.12
N ALA A 34 -10.97 10.98 -14.07
CA ALA A 34 -9.84 11.03 -13.17
C ALA A 34 -8.95 9.77 -13.20
N ASP A 35 -8.03 9.69 -14.18
CA ASP A 35 -6.78 8.99 -13.89
C ASP A 35 -6.04 9.82 -12.84
N VAL A 36 -6.38 9.57 -11.58
CA VAL A 36 -5.82 10.26 -10.41
C VAL A 36 -4.39 9.80 -10.11
N ILE A 37 -3.89 8.84 -10.90
CA ILE A 37 -2.56 8.27 -10.76
C ILE A 37 -1.60 8.97 -11.71
N SER A 38 -0.68 9.72 -11.13
CA SER A 38 0.43 10.35 -11.83
C SER A 38 1.55 9.35 -12.12
N ARG A 39 2.33 9.62 -13.16
CA ARG A 39 3.52 8.84 -13.53
C ARG A 39 4.75 9.72 -13.51
N ARG A 40 5.82 9.20 -12.90
CA ARG A 40 7.13 9.87 -12.89
C ARG A 40 8.23 8.88 -13.23
N TYR A 41 9.17 9.28 -14.09
CA TYR A 41 10.34 8.47 -14.41
C TYR A 41 11.46 8.75 -13.43
N VAL A 42 12.01 7.70 -12.82
CA VAL A 42 13.06 7.77 -11.81
C VAL A 42 14.31 7.12 -12.34
N THR A 43 15.44 7.84 -12.32
CA THR A 43 16.76 7.32 -12.67
C THR A 43 17.30 6.46 -11.52
N PRO A 44 17.99 5.33 -11.78
CA PRO A 44 18.65 4.55 -10.73
C PRO A 44 19.66 5.40 -9.95
N LEU A 45 19.73 5.16 -8.64
CA LEU A 45 20.66 5.84 -7.76
C LEU A 45 22.07 5.26 -7.87
N ARG A 46 22.19 3.94 -7.98
CA ARG A 46 23.47 3.24 -8.03
C ARG A 46 23.36 1.87 -8.68
N LEU A 47 24.52 1.34 -9.07
CA LEU A 47 24.72 -0.06 -9.43
C LEU A 47 24.96 -0.88 -8.14
N VAL A 48 24.42 -2.09 -8.12
CA VAL A 48 24.74 -3.08 -7.10
C VAL A 48 25.74 -4.07 -7.70
N ALA A 49 26.80 -4.35 -6.98
CA ALA A 49 27.81 -5.28 -7.44
C ALA A 49 27.24 -6.69 -7.62
N LEU A 50 27.53 -7.31 -8.75
CA LEU A 50 27.18 -8.70 -9.08
C LEU A 50 28.45 -9.54 -9.18
N PRO A 51 28.36 -10.88 -9.02
CA PRO A 51 29.46 -11.80 -9.36
C PRO A 51 30.00 -11.56 -10.75
N GLY A 52 31.33 -11.65 -10.91
CA GLY A 52 32.01 -11.32 -12.18
C GLY A 52 31.56 -12.15 -13.38
N GLU A 53 31.18 -13.42 -13.14
CA GLU A 53 30.62 -14.27 -14.19
C GLU A 53 29.31 -13.78 -14.78
N LEU A 54 28.50 -13.03 -13.99
CA LEU A 54 27.25 -12.42 -14.45
C LEU A 54 27.47 -11.12 -15.23
N THR A 55 28.60 -10.46 -15.04
CA THR A 55 28.91 -9.15 -15.61
C THR A 55 29.99 -9.19 -16.70
N ALA A 56 30.49 -10.37 -17.09
CA ALA A 56 31.56 -10.53 -18.04
C ALA A 56 31.28 -9.87 -19.40
N GLY A 57 30.05 -9.72 -19.78
CA GLY A 57 29.60 -9.07 -21.01
C GLY A 57 29.05 -7.64 -20.80
N VAL A 58 29.36 -6.99 -19.68
CA VAL A 58 28.85 -5.64 -19.39
C VAL A 58 29.96 -4.60 -19.56
N GLU A 59 29.69 -3.56 -20.36
CA GLU A 59 30.58 -2.42 -20.53
C GLU A 59 29.85 -1.10 -20.19
N ASN A 60 30.52 -0.20 -19.50
CA ASN A 60 30.06 1.16 -19.14
C ASN A 60 28.67 1.17 -18.44
N PRO A 61 28.45 0.34 -17.41
CA PRO A 61 27.14 0.31 -16.72
C PRO A 61 26.77 1.63 -16.03
N GLU A 62 27.75 2.46 -15.69
CA GLU A 62 27.57 3.79 -15.07
C GLU A 62 26.78 4.76 -15.97
N ALA A 63 26.71 4.51 -17.27
CA ALA A 63 25.89 5.27 -18.19
C ALA A 63 24.40 5.24 -17.76
N LEU A 64 23.94 4.16 -17.11
CA LEU A 64 22.56 4.00 -16.65
C LEU A 64 22.21 4.88 -15.45
N LEU A 65 23.20 5.43 -14.74
CA LEU A 65 22.99 6.31 -13.61
C LEU A 65 22.83 7.78 -14.02
N ARG A 66 22.96 8.09 -15.29
CA ARG A 66 22.85 9.46 -15.79
C ARG A 66 21.41 9.84 -16.08
N ASN A 67 21.09 11.11 -15.84
CA ASN A 67 19.79 11.64 -16.21
C ASN A 67 19.58 11.52 -17.72
N PHE A 68 18.42 11.01 -18.09
CA PHE A 68 18.00 10.87 -19.47
C PHE A 68 16.97 11.96 -19.80
N ASP A 69 17.25 12.74 -20.84
CA ASP A 69 16.41 13.83 -21.31
C ASP A 69 15.15 13.37 -22.09
N GLY A 70 15.00 12.03 -22.27
CA GLY A 70 13.89 11.44 -23.01
C GLY A 70 14.13 11.30 -24.51
N GLN A 71 15.28 11.79 -25.04
CA GLN A 71 15.58 11.79 -26.46
C GLN A 71 16.68 10.77 -26.81
N LEU A 72 16.39 9.92 -27.80
CA LEU A 72 17.39 9.08 -28.44
C LEU A 72 18.03 9.80 -29.62
N THR A 73 19.33 9.57 -29.81
CA THR A 73 20.10 10.13 -30.92
C THR A 73 20.69 9.02 -31.78
N THR A 74 20.97 9.33 -33.03
CA THR A 74 21.63 8.41 -33.99
C THR A 74 23.16 8.46 -33.93
N GLY A 75 23.74 9.38 -33.11
CA GLY A 75 25.19 9.45 -32.89
C GLY A 75 25.68 8.30 -32.01
N THR A 76 26.98 8.31 -31.70
CA THR A 76 27.55 7.33 -30.76
C THR A 76 27.20 7.74 -29.33
N PRO A 77 26.13 7.27 -28.77
CA PRO A 77 25.74 7.65 -27.44
C PRO A 77 26.62 6.99 -26.40
N ASP A 78 26.76 7.65 -25.29
CA ASP A 78 27.25 7.04 -24.09
C ASP A 78 26.17 6.05 -23.57
N VAL A 79 26.45 4.77 -23.70
CA VAL A 79 25.52 3.66 -23.44
C VAL A 79 26.14 2.61 -22.55
N CYS A 80 25.32 1.91 -21.80
CA CYS A 80 25.66 0.61 -21.24
C CYS A 80 25.51 -0.45 -22.33
N ARG A 81 26.57 -1.21 -22.57
CA ARG A 81 26.57 -2.32 -23.51
C ARG A 81 26.45 -3.64 -22.76
N LEU A 82 25.49 -4.44 -23.14
CA LEU A 82 25.30 -5.82 -22.68
C LEU A 82 25.59 -6.76 -23.85
N SER A 83 26.51 -7.71 -23.68
CA SER A 83 26.93 -8.65 -24.74
C SER A 83 26.96 -10.09 -24.25
N THR A 84 26.25 -10.97 -24.93
CA THR A 84 26.28 -12.42 -24.69
C THR A 84 27.16 -13.16 -25.73
N ARG A 85 27.95 -12.42 -26.53
CA ARG A 85 28.88 -12.99 -27.47
C ARG A 85 29.94 -13.82 -26.75
N ASP A 86 30.43 -14.85 -27.41
CA ASP A 86 31.42 -15.79 -26.87
C ASP A 86 30.96 -16.50 -25.58
N GLY A 87 29.64 -16.66 -25.40
CA GLY A 87 29.05 -17.34 -24.23
C GLY A 87 29.12 -16.54 -22.94
N ARG A 88 29.40 -15.23 -22.98
CA ARG A 88 29.43 -14.38 -21.80
C ARG A 88 28.01 -14.13 -21.24
N SER A 89 27.93 -13.96 -19.95
CA SER A 89 26.72 -13.43 -19.31
C SER A 89 26.77 -11.92 -19.25
N ALA A 90 25.61 -11.25 -19.34
CA ALA A 90 25.50 -9.81 -19.30
C ALA A 90 24.30 -9.40 -18.45
N SER A 91 24.56 -9.11 -17.18
CA SER A 91 23.56 -8.72 -16.19
C SER A 91 23.95 -7.43 -15.50
N VAL A 92 22.96 -6.59 -15.21
CA VAL A 92 23.09 -5.41 -14.33
C VAL A 92 22.04 -5.47 -13.24
N LEU A 93 22.39 -4.97 -12.05
CA LEU A 93 21.48 -4.81 -10.92
C LEU A 93 21.50 -3.35 -10.47
N LEU A 94 20.34 -2.72 -10.52
CA LEU A 94 20.13 -1.30 -10.25
C LEU A 94 19.35 -1.11 -8.94
N ASP A 95 19.77 -0.16 -8.10
CA ASP A 95 19.08 0.29 -6.90
C ASP A 95 18.50 1.68 -7.16
N PHE A 96 17.20 1.85 -6.99
CA PHE A 96 16.48 3.11 -7.13
C PHE A 96 16.43 3.92 -5.83
N GLY A 97 17.00 3.40 -4.73
CA GLY A 97 17.16 4.09 -3.45
C GLY A 97 15.97 4.00 -2.52
N LYS A 98 14.77 3.89 -3.07
CA LYS A 98 13.51 3.70 -2.32
C LYS A 98 12.61 2.70 -3.02
N GLU A 99 11.70 2.11 -2.25
CA GLU A 99 10.57 1.33 -2.79
C GLU A 99 9.73 2.20 -3.72
N LEU A 100 9.29 1.64 -4.82
CA LEU A 100 8.48 2.28 -5.86
C LEU A 100 7.31 1.37 -6.22
N CYS A 101 6.18 1.95 -6.56
CA CYS A 101 5.05 1.23 -7.16
C CYS A 101 5.00 1.52 -8.66
N GLY A 102 5.10 0.49 -9.50
CA GLY A 102 4.98 0.65 -10.94
C GLY A 102 5.86 -0.30 -11.75
N GLY A 103 6.44 0.18 -12.83
CA GLY A 103 7.19 -0.62 -13.79
C GLY A 103 8.54 -0.03 -14.15
N ILE A 104 9.05 -0.48 -15.29
CA ILE A 104 10.36 -0.08 -15.80
C ILE A 104 10.25 0.38 -17.26
N ALA A 105 11.05 1.38 -17.62
CA ALA A 105 11.26 1.87 -18.97
C ALA A 105 12.70 1.63 -19.40
N LEU A 106 12.88 0.94 -20.51
CA LEU A 106 14.17 0.70 -21.16
C LEU A 106 14.26 1.55 -22.43
N SER A 107 15.34 2.30 -22.57
CA SER A 107 15.63 3.09 -23.76
C SER A 107 16.85 2.49 -24.49
N ALA A 108 16.59 1.84 -25.61
CA ALA A 108 17.64 1.23 -26.43
C ALA A 108 18.20 2.21 -27.45
N ALA A 109 19.53 2.32 -27.51
CA ALA A 109 20.23 3.04 -28.55
C ALA A 109 20.42 2.17 -29.80
N ILE A 110 20.68 2.83 -30.94
CA ILE A 110 20.76 2.21 -32.27
C ILE A 110 21.74 1.02 -32.32
N ARG A 111 21.30 -0.02 -33.00
CA ARG A 111 22.10 -1.22 -33.34
C ARG A 111 21.97 -1.55 -34.82
N ALA A 112 23.00 -2.17 -35.35
CA ALA A 112 23.04 -2.53 -36.76
C ALA A 112 22.12 -3.70 -37.12
N ASP A 113 21.86 -4.64 -36.20
CA ASP A 113 21.10 -5.86 -36.46
C ASP A 113 19.58 -5.67 -36.56
N GLN A 114 19.05 -4.52 -36.19
CA GLN A 114 17.65 -4.09 -36.33
C GLN A 114 16.59 -5.10 -35.84
N ARG A 115 16.94 -6.03 -34.98
CA ARG A 115 16.01 -7.01 -34.39
C ARG A 115 15.73 -6.69 -32.94
N ALA A 116 14.56 -7.09 -32.41
CA ALA A 116 14.31 -7.05 -30.98
C ALA A 116 15.13 -8.12 -30.26
N LEU A 117 15.73 -7.79 -29.13
CA LEU A 117 16.48 -8.71 -28.29
C LEU A 117 15.72 -8.99 -26.98
N LYS A 118 15.75 -10.24 -26.53
CA LYS A 118 15.11 -10.67 -25.33
C LYS A 118 15.93 -10.31 -24.10
N VAL A 119 15.31 -9.63 -23.15
CA VAL A 119 15.85 -9.41 -21.81
C VAL A 119 14.92 -9.97 -20.76
N ARG A 120 15.46 -10.53 -19.70
CA ARG A 120 14.72 -10.91 -18.51
C ARG A 120 14.86 -9.79 -17.49
N ILE A 121 13.75 -9.37 -16.93
CA ILE A 121 13.65 -8.34 -15.90
C ILE A 121 13.19 -9.01 -14.62
N ARG A 122 13.89 -8.74 -13.53
CA ARG A 122 13.47 -9.14 -12.17
C ARG A 122 13.41 -7.93 -11.28
N LEU A 123 12.23 -7.68 -10.74
CA LEU A 123 11.95 -6.61 -9.78
C LEU A 123 12.03 -7.19 -8.36
N GLY A 124 12.56 -6.45 -7.42
CA GLY A 124 12.65 -6.89 -6.03
C GLY A 124 12.65 -5.73 -5.04
N GLU A 125 12.07 -5.95 -3.88
CA GLU A 125 12.14 -5.05 -2.72
C GLU A 125 13.51 -5.14 -2.05
N SER A 126 14.19 -6.26 -2.23
CA SER A 126 15.56 -6.49 -1.77
C SER A 126 16.47 -7.03 -2.89
N VAL A 127 17.77 -6.95 -2.68
CA VAL A 127 18.77 -7.58 -3.55
C VAL A 127 18.55 -9.10 -3.63
N SER A 128 18.29 -9.74 -2.48
CA SER A 128 18.03 -11.18 -2.42
C SER A 128 16.84 -11.57 -3.29
N GLU A 129 15.77 -10.81 -3.25
CA GLU A 129 14.59 -11.05 -4.09
C GLU A 129 14.89 -10.86 -5.58
N ALA A 130 15.51 -9.75 -5.97
CA ALA A 130 15.88 -9.49 -7.37
C ALA A 130 16.86 -10.53 -7.94
N MET A 131 17.62 -11.22 -7.08
CA MET A 131 18.54 -12.30 -7.45
C MET A 131 17.91 -13.68 -7.44
N SER A 132 16.74 -13.87 -6.78
CA SER A 132 16.07 -15.16 -6.69
C SER A 132 15.15 -15.43 -7.88
N ASP A 133 14.96 -16.71 -8.20
CA ASP A 133 13.93 -17.16 -9.11
C ASP A 133 12.60 -17.32 -8.36
N VAL A 134 11.49 -16.96 -9.01
CA VAL A 134 10.17 -17.17 -8.44
C VAL A 134 9.88 -18.67 -8.33
N GLY A 135 9.43 -19.12 -7.16
CA GLY A 135 9.18 -20.54 -6.88
C GLY A 135 10.44 -21.36 -6.66
N GLY A 136 11.64 -20.73 -6.57
CA GLY A 136 12.88 -21.40 -6.22
C GLY A 136 13.00 -21.74 -4.73
N ASP A 137 14.13 -22.35 -4.37
CA ASP A 137 14.41 -22.79 -2.97
C ASP A 137 14.79 -21.62 -2.03
N ALA A 138 14.92 -20.41 -2.54
CA ALA A 138 15.23 -19.25 -1.72
C ALA A 138 14.12 -18.96 -0.72
N PRO A 139 14.43 -18.60 0.55
CA PRO A 139 13.43 -18.32 1.58
C PRO A 139 12.39 -17.28 1.18
N MET A 140 12.76 -16.34 0.31
CA MET A 140 11.88 -15.26 -0.18
C MET A 140 10.98 -15.67 -1.35
N ALA A 141 11.19 -16.82 -1.98
CA ALA A 141 10.48 -17.20 -3.18
C ALA A 141 8.97 -17.36 -2.97
N SER A 142 8.56 -17.87 -1.81
CA SER A 142 7.15 -18.06 -1.46
C SER A 142 6.41 -16.75 -1.13
N ALA A 143 7.11 -15.76 -0.57
CA ALA A 143 6.55 -14.46 -0.22
C ALA A 143 6.46 -13.51 -1.42
N THR A 144 7.07 -13.85 -2.54
CA THR A 144 7.28 -12.94 -3.68
C THR A 144 6.85 -13.55 -5.00
N ASN A 145 5.85 -14.40 -4.99
CA ASN A 145 5.47 -15.30 -6.09
C ASN A 145 4.63 -14.65 -7.20
N GLU A 146 4.54 -13.34 -7.26
CA GLU A 146 3.82 -12.61 -8.31
C GLU A 146 4.60 -12.63 -9.64
N HIS A 147 4.61 -13.76 -10.33
CA HIS A 147 5.37 -14.00 -11.56
C HIS A 147 5.14 -12.95 -12.62
N SER A 148 3.88 -12.63 -12.89
CA SER A 148 3.49 -11.69 -13.93
C SER A 148 3.91 -10.26 -13.65
N LEU A 149 4.14 -9.93 -12.39
CA LEU A 149 4.50 -8.58 -11.95
C LEU A 149 6.00 -8.42 -11.70
N ARG A 150 6.66 -9.46 -11.16
CA ARG A 150 8.03 -9.39 -10.65
C ARG A 150 9.11 -9.95 -11.59
N ASP A 151 8.83 -10.99 -12.33
CA ASP A 151 9.79 -11.72 -13.17
C ASP A 151 9.20 -11.99 -14.55
N PHE A 152 9.76 -11.35 -15.56
CA PHE A 152 9.24 -11.45 -16.92
C PHE A 152 10.33 -11.23 -17.97
N THR A 153 10.08 -11.73 -19.17
CA THR A 153 10.94 -11.53 -20.34
C THR A 153 10.22 -10.66 -21.37
N LEU A 154 10.94 -9.68 -21.92
CA LEU A 154 10.40 -8.80 -22.95
C LEU A 154 11.39 -8.61 -24.11
N GLY A 155 10.88 -8.21 -25.27
CA GLY A 155 11.70 -7.82 -26.43
C GLY A 155 12.03 -6.33 -26.37
N VAL A 156 13.33 -6.00 -26.33
CA VAL A 156 13.82 -4.63 -26.42
C VAL A 156 14.09 -4.28 -27.88
N PRO A 157 13.52 -3.20 -28.43
CA PRO A 157 13.71 -2.84 -29.85
C PRO A 157 15.17 -2.48 -30.16
N TRP A 158 15.52 -2.49 -31.43
CA TRP A 158 16.86 -2.10 -31.89
C TRP A 158 17.15 -0.59 -31.71
N LEU A 159 16.07 0.23 -31.59
CA LEU A 159 16.08 1.65 -31.30
C LEU A 159 14.71 2.01 -30.73
N GLY A 160 14.65 2.76 -29.64
CA GLY A 160 13.41 3.25 -29.05
C GLY A 160 13.23 2.87 -27.60
N ASN A 161 12.01 3.09 -27.11
CA ASN A 161 11.63 2.86 -25.72
C ASN A 161 10.67 1.68 -25.62
N VAL A 162 10.77 0.93 -24.54
CA VAL A 162 9.79 -0.07 -24.14
C VAL A 162 9.51 0.07 -22.65
N GLU A 163 8.24 -0.04 -22.28
CA GLU A 163 7.78 0.00 -20.89
C GLU A 163 7.12 -1.32 -20.54
N ALA A 164 7.40 -1.83 -19.35
CA ALA A 164 6.82 -3.07 -18.86
C ALA A 164 6.86 -3.18 -17.35
N GLY A 165 6.09 -4.14 -16.82
CA GLY A 165 6.00 -4.43 -15.41
C GLY A 165 5.04 -3.52 -14.67
N ASN A 166 4.60 -4.00 -13.52
CA ASN A 166 3.77 -3.27 -12.58
C ASN A 166 3.85 -3.98 -11.22
N SER A 167 4.80 -3.58 -10.36
CA SER A 167 5.06 -4.20 -9.06
C SER A 167 5.50 -3.17 -8.03
N GLY A 168 5.59 -3.59 -6.76
CA GLY A 168 6.39 -2.93 -5.75
C GLY A 168 7.84 -3.38 -5.90
N PHE A 169 8.80 -2.45 -5.93
CA PHE A 169 10.22 -2.78 -6.06
C PHE A 169 11.11 -1.59 -5.73
N ARG A 170 12.32 -1.91 -5.28
CA ARG A 170 13.45 -0.97 -5.17
C ARG A 170 14.59 -1.35 -6.10
N PHE A 171 14.76 -2.65 -6.35
CA PHE A 171 15.86 -3.18 -7.14
C PHE A 171 15.37 -3.76 -8.46
N VAL A 172 16.15 -3.57 -9.52
CA VAL A 172 15.86 -4.11 -10.85
C VAL A 172 17.09 -4.83 -11.39
N ARG A 173 16.96 -6.13 -11.63
CA ARG A 173 17.94 -6.91 -12.35
C ARG A 173 17.53 -7.05 -13.81
N ILE A 174 18.47 -6.82 -14.72
CA ILE A 174 18.30 -6.95 -16.17
C ILE A 174 19.34 -7.93 -16.67
N ASP A 175 18.88 -9.02 -17.28
CA ASP A 175 19.73 -10.03 -17.90
C ASP A 175 19.46 -10.02 -19.42
N LEU A 176 20.51 -9.85 -20.26
CA LEU A 176 20.38 -10.12 -21.68
C LEU A 176 20.36 -11.64 -21.86
N VAL A 177 19.21 -12.18 -22.30
CA VAL A 177 19.02 -13.64 -22.46
C VAL A 177 19.06 -14.10 -23.91
N GLU A 178 19.15 -13.19 -24.87
CA GLU A 178 19.36 -13.53 -26.29
C GLU A 178 20.78 -14.00 -26.46
N PRO A 179 21.02 -15.21 -27.04
CA PRO A 179 22.36 -15.70 -27.28
C PRO A 179 23.07 -14.94 -28.43
N ASP A 180 24.39 -14.83 -28.34
CA ASP A 180 25.26 -14.21 -29.36
C ASP A 180 24.75 -12.82 -29.80
N ALA A 181 24.38 -11.99 -28.82
CA ALA A 181 23.74 -10.69 -29.05
C ALA A 181 24.48 -9.56 -28.33
N GLU A 182 24.19 -8.34 -28.77
CA GLU A 182 24.68 -7.12 -28.14
C GLU A 182 23.52 -6.10 -28.02
N LEU A 183 23.25 -5.61 -26.81
CA LEU A 183 22.23 -4.63 -26.52
C LEU A 183 22.86 -3.35 -25.98
N ASN A 184 22.50 -2.21 -26.59
CA ASN A 184 22.92 -0.88 -26.17
C ASN A 184 21.80 -0.20 -25.40
N LEU A 185 21.92 -0.04 -24.09
CA LEU A 185 20.98 0.66 -23.24
C LEU A 185 21.42 2.10 -22.99
N LYS A 186 20.65 3.06 -23.46
CA LYS A 186 20.85 4.49 -23.19
C LYS A 186 20.36 4.89 -21.82
N ALA A 187 19.23 4.31 -21.40
CA ALA A 187 18.66 4.55 -20.08
C ALA A 187 17.84 3.37 -19.60
N VAL A 188 17.82 3.21 -18.29
CA VAL A 188 16.88 2.39 -17.55
C VAL A 188 16.25 3.27 -16.48
N ARG A 189 14.92 3.40 -16.47
CA ARG A 189 14.21 4.24 -15.50
C ARG A 189 13.05 3.46 -14.88
N ALA A 190 12.85 3.60 -13.59
CA ALA A 190 11.62 3.14 -12.99
C ALA A 190 10.47 4.09 -13.37
N ILE A 191 9.28 3.53 -13.51
CA ILE A 191 8.03 4.26 -13.70
C ILE A 191 7.32 4.25 -12.36
N LEU A 192 7.45 5.34 -11.59
CA LEU A 192 6.71 5.51 -10.35
C LEU A 192 5.27 5.91 -10.67
N ARG A 193 4.32 5.12 -10.20
CA ARG A 193 2.89 5.43 -10.18
C ARG A 193 2.53 5.89 -8.76
N TYR A 194 1.87 7.01 -8.64
CA TYR A 194 1.53 7.59 -7.35
C TYR A 194 0.37 8.57 -7.48
N ARG A 195 -0.35 8.79 -6.41
CA ARG A 195 -1.34 9.85 -6.30
C ARG A 195 -0.62 11.15 -5.97
N ASP A 196 -0.79 12.17 -6.80
CA ASP A 196 -0.12 13.48 -6.60
C ASP A 196 -0.90 14.32 -5.57
N VAL A 197 -0.58 14.10 -4.30
CA VAL A 197 -1.21 14.77 -3.17
C VAL A 197 -0.15 15.44 -2.28
N PRO A 198 -0.43 16.62 -1.71
CA PRO A 198 0.50 17.28 -0.82
C PRO A 198 0.56 16.59 0.55
N TYR A 199 1.73 16.61 1.19
CA TYR A 199 1.89 16.29 2.60
C TYR A 199 1.47 17.52 3.42
N LEU A 200 0.32 17.45 4.08
CA LEU A 200 -0.23 18.53 4.91
C LEU A 200 0.20 18.38 6.37
N GLY A 201 0.27 17.14 6.85
CA GLY A 201 0.77 16.81 8.18
C GLY A 201 2.28 16.70 8.22
N SER A 202 2.84 16.90 9.40
CA SER A 202 4.27 16.77 9.63
C SER A 202 4.54 16.35 11.07
N PHE A 203 5.64 15.63 11.27
CA PHE A 203 6.14 15.29 12.59
C PHE A 203 7.64 15.60 12.66
N ARG A 204 8.07 16.21 13.75
CA ARG A 204 9.48 16.48 14.01
C ARG A 204 9.76 16.52 15.50
N CYS A 205 10.79 15.80 15.92
CA CYS A 205 11.35 15.83 17.26
C CYS A 205 12.90 15.85 17.19
N ASP A 206 13.56 15.87 18.32
CA ASP A 206 15.02 15.81 18.44
C ASP A 206 15.60 14.41 18.17
N ASP A 207 14.78 13.36 18.23
CA ASP A 207 15.17 12.01 17.81
C ASP A 207 15.04 11.84 16.28
N GLY A 208 16.19 11.84 15.60
CA GLY A 208 16.24 11.63 14.15
C GLY A 208 15.77 10.24 13.68
N ARG A 209 15.76 9.22 14.57
CA ARG A 209 15.23 7.89 14.25
C ARG A 209 13.71 7.91 14.18
N LEU A 210 13.05 8.52 15.15
CA LEU A 210 11.59 8.69 15.13
C LEU A 210 11.12 9.53 13.95
N ASN A 211 11.86 10.57 13.58
CA ASN A 211 11.55 11.37 12.39
C ASN A 211 11.57 10.52 11.11
N ARG A 212 12.60 9.67 10.94
CA ARG A 212 12.68 8.76 9.79
C ARG A 212 11.59 7.69 9.80
N ILE A 213 11.22 7.18 10.97
CA ILE A 213 10.11 6.22 11.11
C ILE A 213 8.81 6.85 10.61
N TRP A 214 8.50 8.08 11.05
CA TRP A 214 7.31 8.80 10.60
C TRP A 214 7.31 9.04 9.08
N GLU A 215 8.44 9.54 8.53
CA GLU A 215 8.58 9.77 7.09
C GLU A 215 8.40 8.48 6.28
N THR A 216 8.92 7.35 6.77
CA THR A 216 8.79 6.05 6.13
C THR A 216 7.36 5.55 6.18
N GLY A 217 6.66 5.70 7.31
CA GLY A 217 5.24 5.33 7.45
C GLY A 217 4.35 6.14 6.51
N ALA A 218 4.53 7.45 6.48
CA ALA A 218 3.82 8.34 5.56
C ALA A 218 4.06 7.96 4.09
N TYR A 219 5.30 7.65 3.72
CA TYR A 219 5.65 7.22 2.38
C TYR A 219 5.06 5.83 2.03
N THR A 220 5.04 4.90 2.98
CA THR A 220 4.44 3.58 2.81
C THR A 220 2.96 3.69 2.42
N VAL A 221 2.19 4.45 3.19
CA VAL A 221 0.77 4.67 2.90
C VAL A 221 0.58 5.43 1.59
N HIS A 222 1.42 6.43 1.29
CA HIS A 222 1.35 7.16 0.03
C HIS A 222 1.49 6.24 -1.20
N LEU A 223 2.39 5.28 -1.16
CA LEU A 223 2.53 4.30 -2.24
C LEU A 223 1.30 3.41 -2.42
N ASN A 224 0.58 3.13 -1.33
CA ASN A 224 -0.64 2.33 -1.33
C ASN A 224 -1.89 3.11 -1.78
N MET A 225 -1.83 4.44 -1.82
CA MET A 225 -2.90 5.31 -2.34
C MET A 225 -2.93 5.27 -3.89
N GLN A 226 -3.42 4.17 -4.44
CA GLN A 226 -3.53 3.95 -5.89
C GLN A 226 -4.97 4.22 -6.38
N GLU A 227 -5.51 3.43 -7.30
CA GLU A 227 -6.92 3.51 -7.71
C GLU A 227 -7.86 3.30 -6.52
N TYR A 228 -7.44 2.46 -5.61
CA TYR A 228 -8.00 2.26 -4.27
C TYR A 228 -6.87 2.36 -3.24
N LEU A 229 -7.21 2.34 -1.98
CA LEU A 229 -6.26 2.17 -0.90
C LEU A 229 -5.94 0.67 -0.81
N TRP A 230 -4.71 0.30 -1.13
CA TRP A 230 -4.27 -1.09 -1.20
C TRP A 230 -3.51 -1.50 0.06
N ASP A 231 -3.65 -2.76 0.42
CA ASP A 231 -2.87 -3.41 1.49
C ASP A 231 -1.37 -3.43 1.23
N GLY A 232 -0.98 -3.50 -0.04
CA GLY A 232 0.42 -3.55 -0.46
C GLY A 232 0.60 -3.26 -1.94
N VAL A 233 1.80 -2.76 -2.31
CA VAL A 233 2.10 -2.36 -3.70
C VAL A 233 2.63 -3.50 -4.57
N LYS A 234 2.98 -4.64 -3.99
CA LYS A 234 3.54 -5.78 -4.72
C LYS A 234 2.58 -6.96 -4.81
N ARG A 235 2.11 -7.47 -3.67
CA ARG A 235 1.21 -8.62 -3.59
C ARG A 235 -0.20 -8.13 -3.25
N ASP A 236 -1.19 -8.96 -3.51
CA ASP A 236 -2.63 -8.79 -3.35
C ASP A 236 -3.17 -7.55 -4.08
N ARG A 237 -2.79 -6.32 -3.70
CA ARG A 237 -3.27 -5.06 -4.27
C ARG A 237 -4.79 -4.95 -4.21
N LEU A 238 -5.33 -5.33 -3.08
CA LEU A 238 -6.74 -5.36 -2.79
C LEU A 238 -7.09 -4.34 -1.70
N VAL A 239 -8.38 -4.08 -1.58
CA VAL A 239 -8.91 -3.37 -0.43
C VAL A 239 -9.18 -4.40 0.66
N TRP A 240 -8.19 -4.66 1.50
CA TRP A 240 -8.34 -5.44 2.72
C TRP A 240 -8.83 -4.53 3.83
N LEU A 241 -10.12 -4.60 4.12
CA LEU A 241 -10.77 -3.61 4.98
C LEU A 241 -10.23 -3.60 6.43
N GLY A 242 -9.76 -4.75 6.93
CA GLY A 242 -9.13 -4.82 8.24
C GLY A 242 -7.89 -3.95 8.35
N ASP A 243 -7.11 -3.88 7.28
CA ASP A 243 -5.87 -3.11 7.20
C ASP A 243 -6.14 -1.61 7.07
N MET A 244 -7.31 -1.23 6.53
CA MET A 244 -7.62 0.16 6.21
C MET A 244 -7.66 1.09 7.40
N HIS A 245 -7.97 0.64 8.63
CA HIS A 245 -8.14 1.59 9.74
C HIS A 245 -6.85 2.39 10.04
N PRO A 246 -5.68 1.78 10.26
CA PRO A 246 -4.42 2.52 10.44
C PRO A 246 -4.03 3.32 9.19
N GLU A 247 -4.32 2.81 8.00
CA GLU A 247 -4.07 3.52 6.75
C GLU A 247 -4.91 4.80 6.64
N VAL A 248 -6.21 4.71 6.93
CA VAL A 248 -7.13 5.85 6.92
C VAL A 248 -6.68 6.90 7.95
N MET A 249 -6.29 6.48 9.17
CA MET A 249 -5.77 7.40 10.18
C MET A 249 -4.49 8.09 9.71
N THR A 250 -3.63 7.37 9.00
CA THR A 250 -2.42 7.95 8.38
C THR A 250 -2.79 8.92 7.26
N VAL A 251 -3.73 8.55 6.37
CA VAL A 251 -4.19 9.44 5.29
C VAL A 251 -4.74 10.75 5.88
N GLN A 252 -5.62 10.68 6.87
CA GLN A 252 -6.19 11.86 7.53
C GLN A 252 -5.12 12.73 8.19
N SER A 253 -4.13 12.12 8.83
CA SER A 253 -3.07 12.86 9.56
C SER A 253 -2.03 13.47 8.64
N VAL A 254 -1.73 12.85 7.51
CA VAL A 254 -0.63 13.26 6.60
C VAL A 254 -1.13 14.02 5.38
N PHE A 255 -2.23 13.57 4.76
CA PHE A 255 -2.69 14.10 3.46
C PHE A 255 -4.03 14.85 3.58
N GLY A 256 -4.74 14.71 4.70
CA GLY A 256 -6.10 15.20 4.86
C GLY A 256 -7.12 14.32 4.14
N GLY A 257 -8.37 14.80 4.08
CA GLY A 257 -9.46 14.08 3.43
C GLY A 257 -9.13 13.76 1.96
N ASN A 258 -9.28 12.48 1.58
CA ASN A 258 -8.99 12.02 0.23
C ASN A 258 -10.05 11.04 -0.26
N GLU A 259 -10.50 11.22 -1.51
CA GLU A 259 -11.53 10.38 -2.13
C GLU A 259 -11.16 8.89 -2.22
N VAL A 260 -9.86 8.55 -2.23
CA VAL A 260 -9.42 7.15 -2.27
C VAL A 260 -9.94 6.34 -1.08
N VAL A 261 -10.06 6.98 0.09
CA VAL A 261 -10.61 6.35 1.30
C VAL A 261 -12.07 6.01 1.08
N ARG A 262 -12.89 7.01 0.72
CA ARG A 262 -14.33 6.83 0.48
C ARG A 262 -14.59 5.81 -0.61
N ARG A 263 -13.88 5.93 -1.73
CA ARG A 263 -13.97 5.00 -2.85
C ARG A 263 -13.67 3.56 -2.44
N SER A 264 -12.69 3.34 -1.57
CA SER A 264 -12.34 2.01 -1.07
C SER A 264 -13.40 1.46 -0.12
N LEU A 265 -13.92 2.29 0.79
CA LEU A 265 -15.00 1.90 1.69
C LEU A 265 -16.29 1.54 0.95
N ASP A 266 -16.66 2.36 -0.06
CA ASP A 266 -17.82 2.13 -0.91
C ASP A 266 -17.65 0.86 -1.75
N HIS A 267 -16.46 0.64 -2.33
CA HIS A 267 -16.16 -0.55 -3.10
C HIS A 267 -16.39 -1.84 -2.29
N VAL A 268 -15.90 -1.89 -1.05
CA VAL A 268 -16.07 -3.08 -0.21
C VAL A 268 -17.54 -3.26 0.21
N ARG A 269 -18.24 -2.17 0.55
CA ARG A 269 -19.67 -2.20 0.84
C ARG A 269 -20.48 -2.76 -0.33
N ASP A 270 -20.27 -2.23 -1.53
CA ASP A 270 -21.04 -2.57 -2.74
C ASP A 270 -20.79 -4.01 -3.20
N ASN A 271 -19.62 -4.57 -2.87
CA ASN A 271 -19.28 -5.96 -3.17
C ASN A 271 -19.57 -6.95 -2.03
N THR A 272 -20.17 -6.49 -0.93
CA THR A 272 -20.51 -7.35 0.21
C THR A 272 -22.00 -7.28 0.53
N PRO A 273 -22.86 -8.01 -0.20
CA PRO A 273 -24.26 -8.09 0.15
C PRO A 273 -24.43 -8.78 1.51
N LEU A 274 -25.27 -8.19 2.36
CA LEU A 274 -25.58 -8.77 3.68
C LEU A 274 -26.41 -10.04 3.55
N PRO A 275 -26.21 -11.05 4.42
CA PRO A 275 -25.42 -11.02 5.66
C PRO A 275 -23.93 -11.43 5.51
N GLY A 276 -23.34 -11.32 4.31
CA GLY A 276 -21.92 -11.61 4.08
C GLY A 276 -20.98 -10.71 4.88
N TRP A 277 -19.76 -11.21 5.12
CA TRP A 277 -18.70 -10.45 5.76
C TRP A 277 -17.75 -9.86 4.73
N MET A 278 -17.31 -8.62 4.97
CA MET A 278 -16.31 -7.95 4.15
C MET A 278 -15.02 -8.77 4.13
N ASN A 279 -14.48 -9.01 2.94
CA ASN A 279 -13.33 -9.90 2.71
C ASN A 279 -13.43 -11.26 3.42
N TRP A 280 -14.66 -11.77 3.64
CA TRP A 280 -14.98 -13.04 4.35
C TRP A 280 -14.55 -13.09 5.82
N ILE A 281 -14.18 -11.95 6.43
CA ILE A 281 -13.70 -11.85 7.81
C ILE A 281 -14.65 -10.96 8.59
N ALA A 282 -15.30 -11.50 9.63
CA ALA A 282 -16.30 -10.75 10.40
C ALA A 282 -15.73 -9.51 11.09
N ALA A 283 -14.47 -9.57 11.55
CA ALA A 283 -13.77 -8.42 12.12
C ALA A 283 -13.72 -7.23 11.14
N TYR A 284 -13.56 -7.49 9.86
CA TYR A 284 -13.44 -6.46 8.83
C TYR A 284 -14.74 -5.67 8.67
N SER A 285 -15.89 -6.32 8.79
CA SER A 285 -17.17 -5.62 8.80
C SER A 285 -17.36 -4.74 10.05
N MET A 286 -16.78 -5.11 11.18
CA MET A 286 -16.75 -4.27 12.39
C MET A 286 -15.84 -3.05 12.19
N TRP A 287 -14.67 -3.25 11.59
CA TRP A 287 -13.76 -2.15 11.24
C TRP A 287 -14.42 -1.14 10.28
N TRP A 288 -15.20 -1.59 9.33
CA TRP A 288 -15.91 -0.68 8.41
C TRP A 288 -16.79 0.34 9.16
N VAL A 289 -17.48 -0.09 10.21
CA VAL A 289 -18.30 0.81 11.05
C VAL A 289 -17.40 1.79 11.82
N ILE A 290 -16.32 1.29 12.44
CA ILE A 290 -15.37 2.08 13.21
C ILE A 290 -14.69 3.13 12.33
N ILE A 291 -14.23 2.74 11.14
CA ILE A 291 -13.60 3.65 10.18
C ILE A 291 -14.55 4.79 9.81
N HIS A 292 -15.84 4.55 9.60
CA HIS A 292 -16.79 5.61 9.25
C HIS A 292 -17.01 6.60 10.41
N ARG A 293 -17.01 6.12 11.67
CA ARG A 293 -17.03 7.02 12.83
C ARG A 293 -15.81 7.93 12.83
N ASP A 294 -14.63 7.34 12.71
CA ASP A 294 -13.36 8.07 12.80
C ASP A 294 -13.18 9.02 11.61
N LEU A 295 -13.52 8.58 10.41
CA LEU A 295 -13.51 9.42 9.21
C LEU A 295 -14.42 10.65 9.38
N TYR A 296 -15.64 10.46 9.91
CA TYR A 296 -16.54 11.58 10.18
C TYR A 296 -15.98 12.55 11.22
N MET A 297 -15.29 12.03 12.24
CA MET A 297 -14.65 12.89 13.25
C MET A 297 -13.53 13.76 12.66
N TYR A 298 -12.84 13.31 11.60
CA TYR A 298 -11.84 14.10 10.90
C TYR A 298 -12.44 15.04 9.85
N GLU A 299 -13.41 14.58 9.07
CA GLU A 299 -13.89 15.31 7.89
C GLU A 299 -15.20 16.10 8.12
N GLY A 300 -16.04 15.66 9.05
CA GLY A 300 -17.32 16.30 9.35
C GLY A 300 -18.35 16.19 8.22
N ASP A 301 -18.15 15.29 7.24
CA ASP A 301 -19.06 15.15 6.10
C ASP A 301 -20.28 14.28 6.43
N LEU A 302 -21.33 14.96 6.89
CA LEU A 302 -22.60 14.31 7.26
C LEU A 302 -23.34 13.74 6.03
N ASN A 303 -23.14 14.31 4.84
CA ASN A 303 -23.77 13.81 3.63
C ASN A 303 -23.22 12.44 3.25
N TYR A 304 -21.89 12.29 3.18
CA TYR A 304 -21.26 11.00 2.93
C TYR A 304 -21.64 9.96 4.00
N LEU A 305 -21.66 10.35 5.28
CA LEU A 305 -22.09 9.45 6.34
C LEU A 305 -23.57 9.02 6.17
N GLY A 306 -24.42 9.93 5.71
CA GLY A 306 -25.83 9.65 5.40
C GLY A 306 -26.02 8.66 4.27
N GLU A 307 -25.16 8.67 3.26
CA GLU A 307 -25.16 7.68 2.16
C GLU A 307 -24.89 6.25 2.65
N GLN A 308 -24.20 6.09 3.78
CA GLN A 308 -23.88 4.80 4.38
C GLN A 308 -24.97 4.26 5.31
N GLN A 309 -25.92 5.09 5.70
CA GLN A 309 -26.86 4.83 6.79
C GLN A 309 -27.65 3.53 6.63
N GLU A 310 -28.19 3.26 5.46
CA GLU A 310 -29.04 2.08 5.23
C GLU A 310 -28.25 0.77 5.40
N TYR A 311 -27.11 0.68 4.73
CA TYR A 311 -26.23 -0.50 4.82
C TYR A 311 -25.67 -0.67 6.23
N MET A 312 -25.23 0.41 6.87
CA MET A 312 -24.68 0.40 8.23
C MET A 312 -25.72 -0.10 9.25
N ARG A 313 -26.95 0.39 9.18
CA ARG A 313 -28.04 -0.08 10.05
C ARG A 313 -28.28 -1.58 9.86
N ALA A 314 -28.31 -2.05 8.63
CA ALA A 314 -28.52 -3.47 8.34
C ALA A 314 -27.34 -4.32 8.83
N LEU A 315 -26.10 -3.88 8.62
CA LEU A 315 -24.90 -4.55 9.11
C LEU A 315 -24.87 -4.65 10.64
N LEU A 316 -25.17 -3.55 11.35
CA LEU A 316 -25.20 -3.54 12.83
C LEU A 316 -26.26 -4.51 13.38
N ARG A 317 -27.38 -4.67 12.70
CA ARG A 317 -28.39 -5.68 13.06
C ARG A 317 -27.90 -7.11 12.80
N VAL A 318 -27.18 -7.36 11.70
CA VAL A 318 -26.55 -8.66 11.45
C VAL A 318 -25.56 -8.98 12.57
N LEU A 319 -24.68 -8.05 12.93
CA LEU A 319 -23.75 -8.20 14.04
C LEU A 319 -24.49 -8.52 15.36
N ALA A 320 -25.49 -7.71 15.72
CA ALA A 320 -26.23 -7.88 16.96
C ALA A 320 -27.03 -9.21 17.00
N SER A 321 -27.51 -9.70 15.85
CA SER A 321 -28.25 -10.95 15.75
C SER A 321 -27.40 -12.21 16.02
N GLN A 322 -26.09 -12.08 15.87
CA GLN A 322 -25.13 -13.16 16.12
C GLN A 322 -24.52 -13.14 17.54
N MET A 323 -25.10 -12.36 18.44
CA MET A 323 -24.72 -12.42 19.85
C MET A 323 -25.38 -13.64 20.54
N ASP A 324 -24.57 -14.39 21.30
CA ASP A 324 -25.07 -15.39 22.24
C ASP A 324 -25.07 -14.81 23.66
N GLY A 325 -26.25 -14.39 24.13
CA GLY A 325 -26.38 -13.73 25.42
C GLY A 325 -25.63 -12.38 25.47
N ASP A 326 -24.50 -12.37 26.18
CA ASP A 326 -23.61 -11.22 26.33
C ASP A 326 -22.27 -11.36 25.58
N ARG A 327 -22.14 -12.44 24.77
CA ARG A 327 -20.94 -12.76 24.02
C ARG A 327 -21.12 -12.55 22.53
N GLU A 328 -20.05 -12.15 21.87
CA GLU A 328 -19.98 -12.27 20.42
C GLU A 328 -19.96 -13.77 20.03
N ASN A 329 -20.64 -14.11 18.95
CA ASN A 329 -20.68 -15.46 18.39
C ASN A 329 -20.74 -15.39 16.85
N LEU A 330 -19.85 -14.55 16.28
CA LEU A 330 -19.86 -14.30 14.84
C LEU A 330 -19.45 -15.54 14.05
N GLN A 331 -20.31 -15.95 13.14
CA GLN A 331 -20.17 -17.17 12.33
C GLN A 331 -20.17 -16.81 10.84
N GLY A 332 -19.85 -17.81 10.01
CA GLY A 332 -20.00 -17.71 8.55
C GLY A 332 -18.82 -17.06 7.83
N GLY A 333 -17.65 -17.00 8.44
CA GLY A 333 -16.44 -16.47 7.81
C GLY A 333 -15.17 -16.90 8.53
N GLN A 334 -14.04 -16.46 8.02
CA GLN A 334 -12.75 -16.63 8.71
C GLN A 334 -12.73 -15.78 9.98
N ARG A 335 -12.25 -16.36 11.05
CA ARG A 335 -12.02 -15.67 12.33
C ARG A 335 -10.55 -15.31 12.42
N LEU A 336 -10.24 -14.06 12.16
CA LEU A 336 -8.88 -13.51 12.21
C LEU A 336 -8.89 -12.23 13.03
N LEU A 337 -8.06 -12.15 14.04
CA LEU A 337 -7.75 -10.91 14.75
C LEU A 337 -6.46 -10.32 14.17
N ASP A 338 -5.37 -11.07 14.28
CA ASP A 338 -4.04 -10.74 13.80
C ASP A 338 -3.30 -12.04 13.43
N TRP A 339 -2.36 -12.01 12.51
CA TRP A 339 -1.63 -13.21 12.06
C TRP A 339 -0.98 -13.99 13.19
N PRO A 340 -0.25 -13.36 14.14
CA PRO A 340 0.34 -14.10 15.27
C PRO A 340 -0.69 -14.80 16.16
N THR A 341 -1.96 -14.39 16.12
CA THR A 341 -3.04 -14.96 16.95
C THR A 341 -3.92 -15.94 16.21
N SER A 342 -3.68 -16.19 14.91
CA SER A 342 -4.56 -16.93 14.00
C SER A 342 -4.92 -18.37 14.48
N GLN A 343 -4.10 -18.96 15.33
CA GLN A 343 -4.30 -20.29 15.91
C GLN A 343 -4.74 -20.24 17.38
N MET A 344 -5.18 -19.08 17.88
CA MET A 344 -5.53 -18.85 19.29
C MET A 344 -7.02 -18.47 19.43
N PRO A 345 -7.96 -19.41 19.41
CA PRO A 345 -9.40 -19.10 19.34
C PRO A 345 -9.91 -18.24 20.50
N ASP A 346 -9.39 -18.46 21.72
CA ASP A 346 -9.80 -17.67 22.89
C ASP A 346 -9.27 -16.22 22.84
N VAL A 347 -8.06 -16.02 22.28
CA VAL A 347 -7.48 -14.69 22.01
C VAL A 347 -8.30 -13.97 20.94
N ILE A 348 -8.66 -14.68 19.87
CA ILE A 348 -9.53 -14.15 18.81
C ILE A 348 -10.88 -13.76 19.39
N HIS A 349 -11.48 -14.61 20.24
CA HIS A 349 -12.75 -14.28 20.91
C HIS A 349 -12.64 -13.00 21.75
N ALA A 350 -11.56 -12.84 22.52
CA ALA A 350 -11.35 -11.64 23.31
C ALA A 350 -11.27 -10.37 22.44
N GLY A 351 -10.50 -10.44 21.34
CA GLY A 351 -10.41 -9.34 20.38
C GLY A 351 -11.73 -9.06 19.67
N TYR A 352 -12.48 -10.08 19.27
CA TYR A 352 -13.78 -9.94 18.61
C TYR A 352 -14.84 -9.36 19.55
N GLN A 353 -14.86 -9.76 20.84
CA GLN A 353 -15.73 -9.15 21.84
C GLN A 353 -15.46 -7.65 21.96
N ALA A 354 -14.19 -7.27 22.02
CA ALA A 354 -13.76 -5.88 22.07
C ALA A 354 -14.17 -5.10 20.81
N LEU A 355 -13.85 -5.64 19.63
CA LEU A 355 -14.24 -5.02 18.34
C LEU A 355 -15.74 -4.84 18.22
N MET A 356 -16.54 -5.80 18.69
CA MET A 356 -17.98 -5.70 18.66
C MET A 356 -18.50 -4.60 19.58
N VAL A 357 -17.89 -4.41 20.75
CA VAL A 357 -18.18 -3.27 21.63
C VAL A 357 -17.87 -1.97 20.89
N MET A 358 -16.67 -1.81 20.31
CA MET A 358 -16.26 -0.61 19.60
C MET A 358 -17.16 -0.33 18.37
N ALA A 359 -17.53 -1.35 17.61
CA ALA A 359 -18.42 -1.19 16.46
C ALA A 359 -19.84 -0.75 16.87
N MET A 360 -20.37 -1.29 17.98
CA MET A 360 -21.68 -0.87 18.50
C MET A 360 -21.64 0.54 19.09
N GLU A 361 -20.52 0.95 19.69
CA GLU A 361 -20.31 2.34 20.13
C GLU A 361 -20.28 3.29 18.93
N ALA A 362 -19.48 2.99 17.93
CA ALA A 362 -19.42 3.75 16.69
C ALA A 362 -20.80 3.85 16.01
N GLY A 363 -21.54 2.73 15.94
CA GLY A 363 -22.90 2.71 15.42
C GLY A 363 -23.89 3.56 16.21
N ALA A 364 -23.77 3.60 17.55
CA ALA A 364 -24.60 4.45 18.39
C ALA A 364 -24.30 5.95 18.21
N GLU A 365 -23.02 6.32 18.10
CA GLU A 365 -22.58 7.70 17.84
C GLU A 365 -23.04 8.16 16.45
N ILE A 366 -22.81 7.36 15.41
CA ILE A 366 -23.27 7.63 14.05
C ILE A 366 -24.79 7.78 14.00
N GLY A 367 -25.52 6.88 14.67
CA GLY A 367 -26.97 6.99 14.79
C GLY A 367 -27.42 8.31 15.42
N GLY A 368 -26.69 8.78 16.43
CA GLY A 368 -26.90 10.08 17.04
C GLY A 368 -26.69 11.25 16.07
N TRP A 369 -25.61 11.25 15.32
CA TRP A 369 -25.29 12.30 14.33
C TRP A 369 -26.28 12.34 13.16
N LEU A 370 -26.72 11.18 12.69
CA LEU A 370 -27.71 11.07 11.61
C LEU A 370 -29.17 11.26 12.07
N GLY A 371 -29.43 11.41 13.39
CA GLY A 371 -30.76 11.46 13.94
C GLY A 371 -31.54 10.14 13.90
N ASP A 372 -30.84 9.01 13.66
CA ASP A 372 -31.39 7.66 13.61
C ASP A 372 -31.53 7.07 15.02
N ARG A 373 -32.61 7.46 15.70
CA ARG A 373 -32.87 7.02 17.07
C ARG A 373 -33.04 5.51 17.22
N GLN A 374 -33.52 4.83 16.15
CA GLN A 374 -33.69 3.38 16.19
C GLN A 374 -32.32 2.68 16.17
N MET A 375 -31.45 3.03 15.22
CA MET A 375 -30.08 2.50 15.15
C MET A 375 -29.33 2.75 16.45
N GLN A 376 -29.40 3.99 16.98
CA GLN A 376 -28.77 4.36 18.24
C GLN A 376 -29.28 3.50 19.42
N SER A 377 -30.59 3.30 19.53
CA SER A 377 -31.22 2.50 20.61
C SER A 377 -30.85 1.02 20.51
N GLU A 378 -30.86 0.45 19.30
CA GLU A 378 -30.47 -0.95 19.05
C GLU A 378 -28.99 -1.18 19.43
N CYS A 379 -28.07 -0.29 19.03
CA CYS A 379 -26.67 -0.34 19.41
C CYS A 379 -26.46 -0.22 20.93
N HIS A 380 -27.11 0.73 21.60
CA HIS A 380 -27.06 0.82 23.05
C HIS A 380 -27.60 -0.43 23.75
N GLY A 381 -28.62 -1.08 23.17
CA GLY A 381 -29.14 -2.36 23.65
C GLY A 381 -28.10 -3.49 23.59
N ALA A 382 -27.38 -3.59 22.46
CA ALA A 382 -26.29 -4.53 22.27
C ALA A 382 -25.12 -4.25 23.21
N LEU A 383 -24.69 -2.98 23.34
CA LEU A 383 -23.63 -2.54 24.25
C LEU A 383 -23.87 -2.93 25.70
N ARG A 384 -25.09 -2.70 26.21
CA ARG A 384 -25.43 -3.10 27.59
C ARG A 384 -25.28 -4.59 27.85
N ARG A 385 -25.44 -5.42 26.83
CA ARG A 385 -25.23 -6.87 26.89
C ARG A 385 -23.76 -7.21 26.80
N LEU A 386 -23.08 -6.75 25.74
CA LEU A 386 -21.67 -7.06 25.44
C LEU A 386 -20.74 -6.70 26.60
N ARG A 387 -20.97 -5.57 27.27
CA ARG A 387 -20.16 -5.11 28.40
C ARG A 387 -20.29 -5.93 29.68
N ARG A 388 -21.20 -6.92 29.73
CA ARG A 388 -21.31 -7.85 30.86
C ARG A 388 -20.30 -8.99 30.76
N HIS A 389 -19.84 -9.29 29.55
CA HIS A 389 -18.84 -10.31 29.31
C HIS A 389 -17.48 -9.65 29.04
N VAL A 390 -16.53 -9.89 29.94
CA VAL A 390 -15.14 -9.45 29.79
C VAL A 390 -14.29 -10.70 29.67
N PRO A 391 -13.87 -11.10 28.47
CA PRO A 391 -13.00 -12.27 28.28
C PRO A 391 -11.59 -12.01 28.84
N ASP A 392 -10.88 -13.09 29.16
CA ASP A 392 -9.49 -13.00 29.56
C ASP A 392 -8.63 -12.68 28.32
N HIS A 393 -7.69 -11.77 28.46
CA HIS A 393 -6.71 -11.44 27.42
C HIS A 393 -5.60 -12.50 27.30
N LEU A 394 -5.56 -13.49 28.16
CA LEU A 394 -4.58 -14.61 28.17
C LEU A 394 -3.11 -14.15 28.09
N ARG A 395 -2.81 -12.97 28.60
CA ARG A 395 -1.50 -12.27 28.51
C ARG A 395 -1.03 -12.01 27.08
N ASN A 396 -1.93 -12.13 26.10
CA ASN A 396 -1.68 -11.76 24.72
C ASN A 396 -1.81 -10.23 24.55
N LYS A 397 -0.84 -9.61 23.89
CA LYS A 397 -0.77 -8.15 23.73
C LYS A 397 -1.89 -7.59 22.84
N GLN A 398 -2.21 -8.29 21.74
CA GLN A 398 -3.26 -7.89 20.80
C GLN A 398 -4.62 -7.88 21.49
N ALA A 399 -5.00 -8.98 22.14
CA ALA A 399 -6.26 -9.06 22.87
C ALA A 399 -6.32 -8.06 24.01
N ALA A 400 -5.21 -7.89 24.77
CA ALA A 400 -5.12 -6.93 25.87
C ALA A 400 -5.36 -5.49 25.38
N ALA A 401 -4.73 -5.10 24.28
CA ALA A 401 -4.90 -3.79 23.66
C ALA A 401 -6.36 -3.53 23.26
N MET A 402 -6.96 -4.49 22.56
CA MET A 402 -8.35 -4.36 22.12
C MET A 402 -9.32 -4.25 23.30
N LEU A 403 -9.13 -5.03 24.36
CA LEU A 403 -9.95 -4.92 25.57
C LEU A 403 -9.78 -3.58 26.29
N VAL A 404 -8.60 -2.98 26.27
CA VAL A 404 -8.34 -1.63 26.79
C VAL A 404 -9.10 -0.61 25.95
N LEU A 405 -8.93 -0.60 24.63
CA LEU A 405 -9.56 0.36 23.72
C LEU A 405 -11.09 0.27 23.71
N ALA A 406 -11.64 -0.93 23.97
CA ALA A 406 -13.08 -1.13 24.14
C ALA A 406 -13.62 -0.73 25.54
N GLY A 407 -12.76 -0.25 26.44
CA GLY A 407 -13.14 0.06 27.83
C GLY A 407 -13.55 -1.16 28.65
N LEU A 408 -13.20 -2.37 28.23
CA LEU A 408 -13.47 -3.63 28.92
C LEU A 408 -12.38 -3.98 29.94
N ALA A 409 -11.18 -3.43 29.80
CA ALA A 409 -10.08 -3.59 30.74
C ALA A 409 -9.47 -2.24 31.10
N GLY A 410 -9.08 -2.09 32.36
CA GLY A 410 -8.47 -0.84 32.85
C GLY A 410 -7.05 -0.65 32.28
N PRO A 411 -6.73 0.48 31.63
CA PRO A 411 -5.47 0.67 30.92
C PRO A 411 -4.25 0.59 31.85
N GLY A 412 -4.29 1.24 33.01
CA GLY A 412 -3.13 1.43 33.88
C GLY A 412 -2.41 0.15 34.30
N LYS A 413 -3.12 -0.95 34.61
CA LYS A 413 -2.53 -2.22 34.99
C LYS A 413 -2.17 -3.06 33.76
N VAL A 414 -3.11 -3.21 32.83
CA VAL A 414 -2.96 -4.09 31.66
C VAL A 414 -1.83 -3.60 30.77
N CYS A 415 -1.74 -2.30 30.49
CA CYS A 415 -0.65 -1.74 29.69
C CYS A 415 0.72 -2.01 30.29
N ARG A 416 0.90 -1.78 31.61
CA ARG A 416 2.19 -2.05 32.30
C ARG A 416 2.56 -3.51 32.37
N THR A 417 1.60 -4.41 32.67
CA THR A 417 1.91 -5.82 32.99
C THR A 417 1.83 -6.76 31.81
N VAL A 418 1.20 -6.34 30.70
CA VAL A 418 1.02 -7.15 29.50
C VAL A 418 1.62 -6.47 28.27
N ILE A 419 1.11 -5.28 27.88
CA ILE A 419 1.44 -4.68 26.60
C ILE A 419 2.90 -4.16 26.57
N ALA A 420 3.31 -3.38 27.55
CA ALA A 420 4.68 -2.84 27.64
C ALA A 420 5.73 -3.90 28.00
N ARG A 421 5.30 -5.02 28.62
CA ARG A 421 6.22 -6.05 29.08
C ARG A 421 6.99 -6.68 27.91
N GLY A 422 8.32 -6.70 28.00
CA GLY A 422 9.19 -7.24 26.96
C GLY A 422 9.36 -6.31 25.75
N GLY A 423 8.94 -5.02 25.89
CA GLY A 423 9.12 -4.03 24.83
C GLY A 423 8.44 -4.44 23.53
N ALA A 424 9.19 -4.39 22.43
CA ALA A 424 8.72 -4.71 21.08
C ALA A 424 8.46 -6.20 20.83
N GLU A 425 8.89 -7.09 21.72
CA GLU A 425 8.61 -8.53 21.60
C GLU A 425 7.09 -8.79 21.59
N GLY A 426 6.61 -9.55 20.61
CA GLY A 426 5.19 -9.87 20.42
C GLY A 426 4.36 -8.75 19.79
N PHE A 427 4.99 -7.66 19.33
CA PHE A 427 4.36 -6.71 18.43
C PHE A 427 4.25 -7.28 17.02
N SER A 428 3.24 -6.86 16.30
CA SER A 428 3.06 -7.04 14.87
C SER A 428 2.97 -5.68 14.20
N THR A 429 3.21 -5.60 12.91
CA THR A 429 3.09 -4.33 12.18
C THR A 429 1.66 -3.81 12.23
N PHE A 430 0.68 -4.68 12.01
CA PHE A 430 -0.73 -4.30 11.96
C PHE A 430 -1.29 -3.93 13.36
N TYR A 431 -1.33 -4.88 14.29
CA TYR A 431 -1.90 -4.63 15.63
C TYR A 431 -0.99 -3.79 16.52
N GLY A 432 0.24 -3.55 16.12
CA GLY A 432 1.14 -2.61 16.77
C GLY A 432 0.53 -1.23 16.94
N TYR A 433 -0.25 -0.77 15.96
CA TYR A 433 -1.00 0.48 16.05
C TYR A 433 -1.89 0.51 17.29
N TYR A 434 -2.75 -0.49 17.47
CA TYR A 434 -3.69 -0.56 18.62
C TYR A 434 -2.98 -0.79 19.94
N MET A 435 -1.88 -1.52 19.94
CA MET A 435 -1.07 -1.71 21.15
C MET A 435 -0.43 -0.40 21.61
N LEU A 436 0.01 0.44 20.68
CA LEU A 436 0.55 1.78 20.98
C LEU A 436 -0.55 2.73 21.46
N GLU A 437 -1.73 2.69 20.85
CA GLU A 437 -2.90 3.46 21.31
C GLU A 437 -3.28 3.10 22.75
N ALA A 438 -3.36 1.81 23.06
CA ALA A 438 -3.64 1.35 24.42
C ALA A 438 -2.56 1.79 25.42
N LEU A 439 -1.27 1.78 25.02
CA LEU A 439 -0.19 2.30 25.87
C LEU A 439 -0.37 3.80 26.15
N ALA A 440 -0.76 4.57 25.14
CA ALA A 440 -1.05 6.00 25.29
C ALA A 440 -2.23 6.25 26.26
N GLU A 441 -3.31 5.48 26.16
CA GLU A 441 -4.40 5.52 27.14
C GLU A 441 -3.92 5.17 28.57
N GLY A 442 -2.94 4.27 28.68
CA GLY A 442 -2.30 3.91 29.95
C GLY A 442 -1.33 4.95 30.50
N GLY A 443 -1.06 6.04 29.73
CA GLY A 443 -0.07 7.07 30.05
C GLY A 443 1.38 6.60 29.94
N LEU A 444 1.65 5.54 29.15
CA LEU A 444 2.97 4.93 28.94
C LEU A 444 3.60 5.42 27.63
N TYR A 445 3.77 6.73 27.52
CA TYR A 445 4.25 7.36 26.29
C TYR A 445 5.72 7.07 26.00
N ASP A 446 6.56 7.02 27.02
CA ASP A 446 7.99 6.74 26.86
C ASP A 446 8.21 5.30 26.39
N GLU A 447 7.46 4.34 26.98
CA GLU A 447 7.49 2.94 26.53
C GLU A 447 6.96 2.79 25.11
N ALA A 448 5.92 3.51 24.73
CA ALA A 448 5.37 3.51 23.38
C ALA A 448 6.40 4.04 22.36
N LEU A 449 7.04 5.17 22.63
CA LEU A 449 8.09 5.75 21.77
C LEU A 449 9.30 4.83 21.65
N GLN A 450 9.70 4.17 22.75
CA GLN A 450 10.80 3.20 22.71
C GLN A 450 10.41 1.99 21.83
N ILE A 451 9.20 1.47 21.95
CA ILE A 451 8.71 0.35 21.12
C ILE A 451 8.63 0.74 19.64
N ILE A 452 8.19 1.96 19.32
CA ILE A 452 8.23 2.48 17.95
C ILE A 452 9.68 2.48 17.42
N SER A 453 10.60 3.01 18.21
CA SER A 453 12.02 3.05 17.85
C SER A 453 12.60 1.64 17.66
N ASP A 454 12.25 0.69 18.52
CA ASP A 454 12.77 -0.67 18.47
C ASP A 454 12.18 -1.46 17.31
N TYR A 455 10.85 -1.49 17.15
CA TYR A 455 10.18 -2.35 16.15
C TYR A 455 10.32 -1.80 14.74
N TRP A 456 9.78 -0.61 14.47
CA TRP A 456 9.85 -0.02 13.12
C TRP A 456 11.25 0.49 12.78
N GLY A 457 12.02 0.93 13.79
CA GLY A 457 13.41 1.28 13.60
C GLY A 457 14.28 0.09 13.22
N ALA A 458 14.00 -1.13 13.70
CA ALA A 458 14.71 -2.34 13.26
C ALA A 458 14.50 -2.61 11.75
N MET A 459 13.32 -2.33 11.20
CA MET A 459 13.11 -2.42 9.75
C MET A 459 14.01 -1.43 9.00
N LEU A 460 14.16 -0.19 9.51
CA LEU A 460 15.06 0.81 8.91
C LEU A 460 16.52 0.37 8.96
N ASP A 461 16.95 -0.25 10.06
CA ASP A 461 18.32 -0.77 10.23
C ASP A 461 18.63 -1.91 9.25
N LEU A 462 17.62 -2.69 8.89
CA LEU A 462 17.69 -3.72 7.85
C LEU A 462 17.57 -3.15 6.42
N GLY A 463 17.42 -1.84 6.28
CA GLY A 463 17.41 -1.14 4.99
C GLY A 463 16.03 -0.93 4.38
N ALA A 464 14.96 -1.09 5.16
CA ALA A 464 13.60 -0.80 4.71
C ALA A 464 13.46 0.68 4.30
N THR A 465 12.73 0.91 3.21
CA THR A 465 12.34 2.25 2.73
C THR A 465 10.83 2.43 2.72
N THR A 466 10.11 1.35 3.00
CA THR A 466 8.70 1.24 3.37
C THR A 466 8.60 0.23 4.50
N PHE A 467 7.54 0.26 5.28
CA PHE A 467 7.33 -0.74 6.33
C PHE A 467 6.79 -2.05 5.75
N TRP A 468 7.18 -3.15 6.37
CA TRP A 468 6.84 -4.51 5.98
C TRP A 468 5.61 -5.00 6.73
N GLU A 469 4.86 -5.91 6.12
CA GLU A 469 3.69 -6.56 6.73
C GLU A 469 4.05 -7.27 8.04
N ASP A 470 5.24 -7.89 8.10
CA ASP A 470 5.72 -8.60 9.29
C ASP A 470 7.23 -8.40 9.51
N LEU A 471 7.63 -8.43 10.77
CA LEU A 471 9.01 -8.45 11.22
C LEU A 471 9.16 -9.47 12.35
N ASN A 472 10.00 -10.49 12.14
CA ASN A 472 10.44 -11.32 13.25
C ASN A 472 11.45 -10.55 14.11
N TYR A 473 10.92 -9.76 15.05
CA TYR A 473 11.72 -8.86 15.88
C TYR A 473 12.81 -9.61 16.69
N ALA A 474 12.52 -10.80 17.18
CA ALA A 474 13.50 -11.59 17.92
C ALA A 474 14.73 -11.96 17.06
N HIS A 475 14.53 -12.23 15.78
CA HIS A 475 15.62 -12.48 14.83
C HIS A 475 16.37 -11.18 14.48
N ALA A 476 15.66 -10.09 14.25
CA ALA A 476 16.25 -8.80 13.93
C ALA A 476 17.11 -8.25 15.08
N ALA A 477 16.63 -8.35 16.32
CA ALA A 477 17.35 -7.91 17.51
C ALA A 477 18.60 -8.78 17.84
N GLY A 478 18.63 -10.03 17.36
CA GLY A 478 19.80 -10.92 17.53
C GLY A 478 20.84 -10.80 16.42
N ALA A 479 20.53 -10.07 15.34
CA ALA A 479 21.43 -9.84 14.20
C ALA A 479 22.23 -8.53 14.31
N ALA A 480 21.94 -7.69 15.30
CA ALA A 480 22.64 -6.47 15.62
C ALA A 480 23.66 -6.70 16.75
#